data_72325686f80e602de9a7b4e5f73b0e14
#
_entry.id   72325686f80e602de9a7b4e5f73b0e14
#
_cell.length_a   1.000
_cell.length_b   1.000
_cell.length_c   1.000
_cell.angle_alpha   90.00
_cell.angle_beta   90.00
_cell.angle_gamma   90.00
#
_symmetry.space_group_name_H-M   'P 1'
#
loop_
_entity.id
_entity.type
_entity.pdbx_description
1 polymer ?
#
loop_
_entity_poly.entity_id
_entity_poly.type
_entity_poly.pdbx_seq_one_letter_code
_entity_poly.pdbx_strand_id
1 'polypeptide(L)'
;MPKGRVKTKPRALNFALGFSRGDIIGVLDAEDAPEKDQLLKVANQFALADPRLVCLQGRLDFYNAHRNWLTRCFALEYAAWFHVMLPGLARLGFALPLGGTSMYIRRSALIDLKGWDAFNVTEDADLGLRLSRTGLRCALLDSKTCEEATKMPLM
;
A
#
# COMPACT_ATOMS: atom_id res chain seq x y z
N MET A 1 6.99 -19.35 -9.49
CA MET A 1 7.96 -18.24 -9.38
C MET A 1 9.18 -18.51 -10.23
N PRO A 2 9.72 -17.54 -10.97
CA PRO A 2 10.92 -17.74 -11.73
C PRO A 2 12.08 -18.10 -10.80
N LYS A 3 12.82 -19.14 -11.15
CA LYS A 3 14.02 -19.59 -10.40
C LYS A 3 15.07 -18.47 -10.44
N GLY A 4 15.55 -18.03 -9.28
CA GLY A 4 16.57 -16.98 -9.15
C GLY A 4 17.07 -16.83 -7.72
N ARG A 5 18.28 -16.25 -7.58
CA ARG A 5 18.93 -16.04 -6.26
C ARG A 5 18.17 -15.05 -5.35
N VAL A 6 17.52 -14.05 -5.93
CA VAL A 6 16.81 -12.99 -5.19
C VAL A 6 15.35 -13.39 -5.03
N LYS A 7 14.92 -13.61 -3.79
CA LYS A 7 13.53 -13.93 -3.42
C LYS A 7 12.95 -12.75 -2.64
N THR A 8 12.45 -11.74 -3.35
CA THR A 8 11.85 -10.54 -2.75
C THR A 8 10.38 -10.40 -3.13
N LYS A 9 9.60 -9.71 -2.31
CA LYS A 9 8.19 -9.38 -2.56
C LYS A 9 8.03 -8.62 -3.89
N PRO A 10 8.79 -7.54 -4.18
CA PRO A 10 8.64 -6.79 -5.42
C PRO A 10 8.93 -7.64 -6.67
N ARG A 11 9.84 -8.59 -6.60
CA ARG A 11 10.07 -9.52 -7.72
C ARG A 11 8.87 -10.43 -7.97
N ALA A 12 8.20 -10.88 -6.91
CA ALA A 12 6.97 -11.65 -7.04
C ALA A 12 5.82 -10.81 -7.61
N LEU A 13 5.68 -9.57 -7.15
CA LEU A 13 4.69 -8.61 -7.65
C LEU A 13 4.92 -8.30 -9.13
N ASN A 14 6.15 -8.05 -9.56
CA ASN A 14 6.48 -7.83 -10.97
C ASN A 14 6.17 -9.06 -11.85
N PHE A 15 6.41 -10.25 -11.34
CA PHE A 15 6.05 -11.48 -12.05
C PHE A 15 4.52 -11.59 -12.19
N ALA A 16 3.76 -11.35 -11.12
CA ALA A 16 2.30 -11.39 -11.12
C ALA A 16 1.70 -10.32 -12.03
N LEU A 17 2.31 -9.13 -12.10
CA LEU A 17 1.88 -8.03 -12.96
C LEU A 17 1.79 -8.45 -14.44
N GLY A 18 2.71 -9.29 -14.91
CA GLY A 18 2.70 -9.82 -16.27
C GLY A 18 1.47 -10.66 -16.64
N PHE A 19 0.77 -11.20 -15.64
CA PHE A 19 -0.46 -12.01 -15.83
C PHE A 19 -1.73 -11.23 -15.48
N SER A 20 -1.60 -10.03 -14.90
CA SER A 20 -2.73 -9.20 -14.50
C SER A 20 -3.44 -8.61 -15.72
N ARG A 21 -4.78 -8.62 -15.71
CA ARG A 21 -5.61 -8.12 -16.83
C ARG A 21 -6.50 -6.93 -16.44
N GLY A 22 -6.69 -6.71 -15.15
CA GLY A 22 -7.52 -5.61 -14.63
C GLY A 22 -6.87 -4.24 -14.82
N ASP A 23 -7.68 -3.20 -14.83
CA ASP A 23 -7.22 -1.80 -14.94
C ASP A 23 -6.62 -1.29 -13.64
N ILE A 24 -6.99 -1.88 -12.53
CA ILE A 24 -6.50 -1.57 -11.19
C ILE A 24 -5.84 -2.83 -10.60
N ILE A 25 -4.65 -2.66 -10.08
CA ILE A 25 -3.90 -3.69 -9.35
C ILE A 25 -4.04 -3.40 -7.87
N GLY A 26 -4.56 -4.36 -7.11
CA GLY A 26 -4.56 -4.34 -5.64
C GLY A 26 -3.42 -5.21 -5.10
N VAL A 27 -2.71 -4.69 -4.11
CA VAL A 27 -1.69 -5.44 -3.36
C VAL A 27 -2.19 -5.59 -1.93
N LEU A 28 -2.34 -6.84 -1.51
CA LEU A 28 -2.75 -7.24 -0.17
C LEU A 28 -1.83 -8.36 0.30
N ASP A 29 -1.45 -8.33 1.56
CA ASP A 29 -0.73 -9.43 2.20
C ASP A 29 -1.70 -10.55 2.61
N ALA A 30 -1.22 -11.76 2.80
CA ALA A 30 -2.07 -12.93 3.00
C ALA A 30 -2.87 -12.90 4.32
N GLU A 31 -2.37 -12.15 5.31
CA GLU A 31 -3.01 -11.95 6.62
C GLU A 31 -3.93 -10.73 6.70
N ASP A 32 -4.02 -9.96 5.64
CA ASP A 32 -4.82 -8.74 5.61
C ASP A 32 -6.32 -9.01 5.70
N ALA A 33 -6.99 -8.22 6.53
CA ALA A 33 -8.44 -8.18 6.66
C ALA A 33 -8.98 -6.79 6.25
N PRO A 34 -9.16 -6.53 4.95
CA PRO A 34 -9.73 -5.27 4.48
C PRO A 34 -11.23 -5.17 4.81
N GLU A 35 -11.74 -3.96 4.92
CA GLU A 35 -13.19 -3.73 5.02
C GLU A 35 -13.92 -4.32 3.82
N LYS A 36 -15.13 -4.86 4.05
CA LYS A 36 -15.92 -5.59 3.04
C LYS A 36 -16.25 -4.76 1.80
N ASP A 37 -16.38 -3.45 1.96
CA ASP A 37 -16.71 -2.49 0.89
C ASP A 37 -15.49 -1.80 0.29
N GLN A 38 -14.27 -2.18 0.71
CA GLN A 38 -13.03 -1.51 0.30
C GLN A 38 -12.86 -1.46 -1.23
N LEU A 39 -13.11 -2.56 -1.93
CA LEU A 39 -13.00 -2.60 -3.39
C LEU A 39 -14.01 -1.67 -4.08
N LEU A 40 -15.21 -1.55 -3.52
CA LEU A 40 -16.22 -0.61 -4.04
C LEU A 40 -15.77 0.84 -3.82
N LYS A 41 -15.22 1.16 -2.65
CA LYS A 41 -14.64 2.49 -2.36
C LYS A 41 -13.50 2.81 -3.32
N VAL A 42 -12.60 1.85 -3.60
CA VAL A 42 -11.51 1.99 -4.59
C VAL A 42 -12.07 2.32 -5.98
N ALA A 43 -13.03 1.53 -6.45
CA ALA A 43 -13.63 1.73 -7.77
C ALA A 43 -14.29 3.11 -7.90
N ASN A 44 -15.08 3.50 -6.89
CA ASN A 44 -15.76 4.79 -6.87
C ASN A 44 -14.76 5.95 -6.82
N GLN A 45 -13.72 5.86 -6.00
CA GLN A 45 -12.73 6.93 -5.89
C GLN A 45 -11.95 7.12 -7.20
N PHE A 46 -11.56 6.02 -7.88
CA PHE A 46 -10.91 6.11 -9.19
C PHE A 46 -11.84 6.60 -10.31
N ALA A 47 -13.13 6.27 -10.25
CA ALA A 47 -14.10 6.72 -11.24
C ALA A 47 -14.34 8.24 -11.21
N LEU A 48 -14.28 8.84 -10.03
CA LEU A 48 -14.53 10.26 -9.80
C LEU A 48 -13.27 11.12 -9.78
N ALA A 49 -12.10 10.50 -9.79
CA ALA A 49 -10.83 11.21 -9.59
C ALA A 49 -10.28 11.82 -10.89
N ASP A 50 -9.45 12.85 -10.71
CA ASP A 50 -8.54 13.35 -11.74
C ASP A 50 -7.69 12.18 -12.30
N PRO A 51 -7.49 12.10 -13.64
CA PRO A 51 -6.65 11.06 -14.25
C PRO A 51 -5.23 10.95 -13.69
N ARG A 52 -4.69 12.01 -13.10
CA ARG A 52 -3.40 12.00 -12.43
C ARG A 52 -3.40 11.24 -11.09
N LEU A 53 -4.58 10.99 -10.50
CA LEU A 53 -4.68 10.10 -9.35
C LEU A 53 -4.58 8.65 -9.83
N VAL A 54 -3.46 8.02 -9.53
CA VAL A 54 -3.14 6.69 -10.02
C VAL A 54 -2.93 5.66 -8.92
N CYS A 55 -2.81 6.10 -7.67
CA CYS A 55 -2.61 5.20 -6.54
C CYS A 55 -3.44 5.60 -5.34
N LEU A 56 -4.04 4.61 -4.69
CA LEU A 56 -4.78 4.74 -3.43
C LEU A 56 -4.15 3.84 -2.38
N GLN A 57 -3.87 4.41 -1.21
CA GLN A 57 -3.36 3.68 -0.05
C GLN A 57 -4.47 3.56 1.00
N GLY A 58 -4.85 2.34 1.34
CA GLY A 58 -5.73 2.05 2.48
C GLY A 58 -5.02 2.35 3.80
N ARG A 59 -5.80 2.64 4.83
CA ARG A 59 -5.27 2.81 6.19
C ARG A 59 -4.98 1.44 6.80
N LEU A 60 -3.80 1.27 7.36
CA LEU A 60 -3.44 0.04 8.07
C LEU A 60 -3.71 0.20 9.56
N ASP A 61 -4.14 -0.89 10.19
CA ASP A 61 -4.38 -0.97 11.63
C ASP A 61 -4.14 -2.42 12.11
N PHE A 62 -4.10 -2.63 13.41
CA PHE A 62 -3.92 -3.95 14.01
C PHE A 62 -5.19 -4.42 14.71
N TYR A 63 -5.68 -5.64 14.38
CA TYR A 63 -6.85 -6.20 15.07
C TYR A 63 -6.52 -6.70 16.49
N ASN A 64 -5.24 -6.97 16.79
CA ASN A 64 -4.77 -7.43 18.10
C ASN A 64 -4.07 -6.34 18.95
N ALA A 65 -4.35 -5.06 18.68
CA ALA A 65 -3.74 -3.90 19.33
C ALA A 65 -3.77 -3.95 20.87
N HIS A 66 -4.78 -4.57 21.46
CA HIS A 66 -4.98 -4.60 22.91
C HIS A 66 -4.29 -5.78 23.63
N ARG A 67 -3.61 -6.66 22.91
CA ARG A 67 -3.06 -7.90 23.45
C ARG A 67 -1.98 -7.69 24.53
N ASN A 68 -1.09 -6.71 24.31
CA ASN A 68 -0.03 -6.33 25.24
C ASN A 68 0.40 -4.88 25.01
N TRP A 69 1.34 -4.38 25.82
CA TRP A 69 1.84 -3.02 25.70
C TRP A 69 2.55 -2.75 24.35
N LEU A 70 3.29 -3.72 23.83
CA LEU A 70 4.03 -3.59 22.58
C LEU A 70 3.08 -3.47 21.38
N THR A 71 2.03 -4.30 21.32
CA THR A 71 1.02 -4.20 20.26
C THR A 71 0.26 -2.88 20.31
N ARG A 72 0.10 -2.28 21.51
CA ARG A 72 -0.46 -0.92 21.67
C ARG A 72 0.49 0.14 21.11
N CYS A 73 1.80 0.00 21.31
CA CYS A 73 2.78 0.91 20.73
C CYS A 73 2.74 0.87 19.20
N PHE A 74 2.69 -0.32 18.58
CA PHE A 74 2.54 -0.46 17.14
C PHE A 74 1.23 0.15 16.61
N ALA A 75 0.11 -0.07 17.32
CA ALA A 75 -1.16 0.52 16.93
C ALA A 75 -1.14 2.05 17.02
N LEU A 76 -0.46 2.62 18.03
CA LEU A 76 -0.28 4.06 18.15
C LEU A 76 0.60 4.63 17.02
N GLU A 77 1.68 3.93 16.68
CA GLU A 77 2.55 4.28 15.56
C GLU A 77 1.78 4.30 14.24
N TYR A 78 1.00 3.25 13.94
CA TYR A 78 0.15 3.19 12.76
C TYR A 78 -0.93 4.27 12.74
N ALA A 79 -1.56 4.53 13.89
CA ALA A 79 -2.52 5.60 14.02
C ALA A 79 -1.88 6.97 13.72
N ALA A 80 -0.70 7.25 14.27
CA ALA A 80 0.04 8.47 13.97
C ALA A 80 0.40 8.57 12.49
N TRP A 81 0.83 7.47 11.88
CA TRP A 81 1.22 7.42 10.48
C TRP A 81 0.03 7.61 9.53
N PHE A 82 -1.00 6.77 9.64
CA PHE A 82 -2.12 6.72 8.70
C PHE A 82 -3.20 7.78 8.95
N HIS A 83 -3.34 8.30 10.18
CA HIS A 83 -4.37 9.31 10.49
C HIS A 83 -3.82 10.74 10.63
N VAL A 84 -2.51 10.92 10.80
CA VAL A 84 -1.91 12.25 10.98
C VAL A 84 -0.88 12.54 9.89
N MET A 85 0.18 11.74 9.81
CA MET A 85 1.32 12.02 8.93
C MET A 85 0.96 11.95 7.45
N LEU A 86 0.44 10.84 6.97
CA LEU A 86 0.09 10.67 5.55
C LEU A 86 -1.00 11.66 5.09
N PRO A 87 -2.10 11.91 5.84
CA PRO A 87 -3.05 12.96 5.49
C PRO A 87 -2.43 14.35 5.46
N GLY A 88 -1.50 14.66 6.37
CA GLY A 88 -0.76 15.91 6.38
C GLY A 88 0.07 16.08 5.12
N LEU A 89 0.87 15.06 4.75
CA LEU A 89 1.66 15.06 3.51
C LEU A 89 0.79 15.22 2.27
N ALA A 90 -0.33 14.49 2.21
CA ALA A 90 -1.28 14.59 1.10
C ALA A 90 -1.84 16.00 0.92
N ARG A 91 -2.23 16.66 2.04
CA ARG A 91 -2.76 18.05 2.02
C ARG A 91 -1.73 19.08 1.58
N LEU A 92 -0.47 18.84 1.94
CA LEU A 92 0.65 19.71 1.54
C LEU A 92 1.14 19.43 0.12
N GLY A 93 0.59 18.42 -0.58
CA GLY A 93 1.00 18.07 -1.94
C GLY A 93 2.34 17.34 -2.01
N PHE A 94 2.83 16.79 -0.90
CA PHE A 94 4.05 16.00 -0.88
C PHE A 94 3.82 14.58 -1.41
N ALA A 95 4.91 13.95 -1.85
CA ALA A 95 4.90 12.53 -2.17
C ALA A 95 4.47 11.70 -0.96
N LEU A 96 3.59 10.73 -1.19
CA LEU A 96 3.18 9.80 -0.14
C LEU A 96 4.09 8.57 -0.15
N PRO A 97 4.83 8.29 0.93
CA PRO A 97 5.45 6.99 1.11
C PRO A 97 4.34 5.95 1.30
N LEU A 98 4.21 5.05 0.34
CA LEU A 98 3.19 4.02 0.35
C LEU A 98 3.55 2.91 1.35
N GLY A 99 2.54 2.25 1.90
CA GLY A 99 2.73 1.01 2.66
C GLY A 99 2.77 -0.20 1.75
N GLY A 100 3.40 -1.28 2.22
CA GLY A 100 3.61 -2.50 1.44
C GLY A 100 2.36 -3.31 1.12
N THR A 101 1.22 -2.93 1.69
CA THR A 101 -0.06 -3.60 1.51
C THR A 101 -1.23 -2.63 1.47
N SER A 102 -2.43 -3.12 1.18
CA SER A 102 -3.66 -2.30 1.02
C SER A 102 -3.48 -1.13 0.03
N MET A 103 -2.73 -1.39 -1.02
CA MET A 103 -2.39 -0.43 -2.06
C MET A 103 -3.10 -0.80 -3.36
N TYR A 104 -3.75 0.18 -3.98
CA TYR A 104 -4.47 0.04 -5.25
C TYR A 104 -3.90 1.03 -6.25
N ILE A 105 -3.44 0.53 -7.41
CA ILE A 105 -2.76 1.37 -8.40
C ILE A 105 -3.31 1.10 -9.80
N ARG A 106 -3.43 2.15 -10.62
CA ARG A 106 -3.74 1.98 -12.04
C ARG A 106 -2.65 1.18 -12.73
N ARG A 107 -3.04 0.09 -13.37
CA ARG A 107 -2.11 -0.84 -14.05
C ARG A 107 -1.24 -0.12 -15.09
N SER A 108 -1.79 0.83 -15.84
CA SER A 108 -1.04 1.63 -16.82
C SER A 108 0.12 2.37 -16.17
N ALA A 109 -0.13 3.12 -15.09
CA ALA A 109 0.92 3.87 -14.39
C ALA A 109 2.03 2.96 -13.84
N LEU A 110 1.66 1.76 -13.36
CA LEU A 110 2.63 0.79 -12.86
C LEU A 110 3.49 0.21 -14.00
N ILE A 111 2.90 -0.03 -15.16
CA ILE A 111 3.64 -0.48 -16.36
C ILE A 111 4.59 0.61 -16.85
N ASP A 112 4.15 1.85 -16.93
CA ASP A 112 4.95 3.00 -17.36
C ASP A 112 6.17 3.20 -16.46
N LEU A 113 6.02 2.96 -15.15
CA LEU A 113 7.11 2.97 -14.18
C LEU A 113 7.96 1.68 -14.18
N LYS A 114 7.66 0.70 -15.06
CA LYS A 114 8.35 -0.60 -15.12
C LYS A 114 8.22 -1.43 -13.84
N GLY A 115 7.11 -1.28 -13.12
CA GLY A 115 6.82 -2.03 -11.91
C GLY A 115 7.57 -1.54 -10.67
N TRP A 116 7.72 -2.45 -9.71
CA TRP A 116 8.48 -2.24 -8.47
C TRP A 116 9.97 -2.49 -8.67
N ASP A 117 10.82 -1.78 -7.94
CA ASP A 117 12.25 -2.10 -7.89
C ASP A 117 12.47 -3.42 -7.14
N ALA A 118 12.90 -4.44 -7.87
CA ALA A 118 13.08 -5.80 -7.34
C ALA A 118 14.20 -5.93 -6.30
N PHE A 119 15.08 -4.93 -6.20
CA PHE A 119 16.23 -4.90 -5.31
C PHE A 119 16.08 -3.95 -4.13
N ASN A 120 15.03 -3.13 -4.13
CA ASN A 120 14.74 -2.20 -3.04
C ASN A 120 13.96 -2.90 -1.92
N VAL A 121 14.36 -2.67 -0.68
CA VAL A 121 13.68 -3.23 0.52
C VAL A 121 12.43 -2.42 0.88
N THR A 122 12.40 -1.15 0.49
CA THR A 122 11.27 -0.22 0.67
C THR A 122 10.64 0.13 -0.67
N GLU A 123 10.35 -0.89 -1.46
CA GLU A 123 9.87 -0.79 -2.83
C GLU A 123 8.54 -0.03 -2.98
N ASP A 124 7.73 -0.05 -1.94
CA ASP A 124 6.47 0.63 -1.81
C ASP A 124 6.65 2.14 -1.62
N ALA A 125 7.48 2.55 -0.67
CA ALA A 125 7.80 3.96 -0.47
C ALA A 125 8.51 4.56 -1.69
N ASP A 126 9.44 3.81 -2.31
CA ASP A 126 10.10 4.18 -3.56
C ASP A 126 9.08 4.37 -4.69
N LEU A 127 8.10 3.47 -4.81
CA LEU A 127 7.05 3.58 -5.81
C LEU A 127 6.26 4.88 -5.65
N GLY A 128 5.89 5.27 -4.43
CA GLY A 128 5.20 6.53 -4.15
C GLY A 128 6.02 7.75 -4.57
N LEU A 129 7.32 7.72 -4.32
CA LEU A 129 8.24 8.78 -4.73
C LEU A 129 8.39 8.85 -6.27
N ARG A 130 8.51 7.69 -6.94
CA ARG A 130 8.61 7.63 -8.41
C ARG A 130 7.34 8.16 -9.09
N LEU A 131 6.16 7.81 -8.57
CA LEU A 131 4.89 8.35 -9.05
C LEU A 131 4.86 9.87 -8.92
N SER A 132 5.24 10.41 -7.78
CA SER A 132 5.26 11.86 -7.56
C SER A 132 6.21 12.59 -8.51
N ARG A 133 7.40 12.03 -8.80
CA ARG A 133 8.38 12.60 -9.75
C ARG A 133 7.86 12.69 -11.18
N THR A 134 6.90 11.84 -11.56
CA THR A 134 6.26 11.89 -12.89
C THR A 134 5.01 12.78 -12.92
N GLY A 135 4.73 13.51 -11.85
CA GLY A 135 3.56 14.37 -11.73
C GLY A 135 2.26 13.62 -11.46
N LEU A 136 2.34 12.30 -11.22
CA LEU A 136 1.21 11.47 -10.82
C LEU A 136 0.97 11.59 -9.31
N ARG A 137 -0.26 11.27 -8.89
CA ARG A 137 -0.70 11.49 -7.51
C ARG A 137 -1.07 10.17 -6.84
N CYS A 138 -0.74 10.11 -5.56
CA CYS A 138 -1.26 9.12 -4.62
C CYS A 138 -2.24 9.81 -3.67
N ALA A 139 -3.26 9.09 -3.20
CA ALA A 139 -4.17 9.56 -2.17
C ALA A 139 -4.45 8.46 -1.15
N LEU A 140 -4.99 8.86 -0.01
CA LEU A 140 -5.48 7.91 0.97
C LEU A 140 -6.90 7.48 0.61
N LEU A 141 -7.17 6.20 0.78
CA LEU A 141 -8.49 5.63 0.72
C LEU A 141 -9.12 5.69 2.12
N ASP A 142 -10.37 6.12 2.20
CA ASP A 142 -11.12 6.09 3.47
C ASP A 142 -11.67 4.67 3.70
N SER A 143 -10.76 3.75 3.89
CA SER A 143 -11.02 2.36 4.23
C SER A 143 -9.84 1.79 4.99
N LYS A 144 -10.15 0.88 5.91
CA LYS A 144 -9.18 0.26 6.81
C LYS A 144 -8.91 -1.18 6.41
N THR A 145 -7.65 -1.58 6.54
CA THR A 145 -7.20 -2.96 6.47
C THR A 145 -6.52 -3.29 7.78
N CYS A 146 -6.99 -4.33 8.46
CA CYS A 146 -6.39 -4.80 9.71
C CYS A 146 -5.44 -5.97 9.43
N GLU A 147 -4.31 -5.97 10.14
CA GLU A 147 -3.32 -7.04 10.14
C GLU A 147 -2.98 -7.50 11.57
N GLU A 148 -2.20 -8.56 11.73
CA GLU A 148 -1.74 -9.01 13.05
C GLU A 148 -0.45 -8.29 13.42
N ALA A 149 -0.45 -7.54 14.53
CA ALA A 149 0.79 -7.05 15.10
C ALA A 149 1.67 -8.24 15.53
N THR A 150 2.96 -8.16 15.25
CA THR A 150 3.94 -9.24 15.39
C THR A 150 3.80 -10.01 16.69
N LYS A 151 3.73 -11.33 16.62
CA LYS A 151 3.83 -12.23 17.78
C LYS A 151 5.26 -12.20 18.30
N MET A 152 5.54 -11.33 19.25
CA MET A 152 6.73 -11.56 20.06
C MET A 152 6.46 -12.77 20.97
N PRO A 153 7.29 -13.83 20.96
CA PRO A 153 7.18 -14.87 21.97
C PRO A 153 7.39 -14.18 23.32
N LEU A 154 6.44 -14.38 24.23
CA LEU A 154 6.63 -14.04 25.65
C LEU A 154 7.83 -14.87 26.13
N MET A 155 8.97 -14.23 26.38
CA MET A 155 10.05 -14.83 27.16
C MET A 155 9.61 -14.94 28.62
#